data_c16cd05b57e6d99feb42fd70fcf5a72b
#
_entry.id   c16cd05b57e6d99feb42fd70fcf5a72b
#
_cell.length_a   1.000
_cell.length_b   1.000
_cell.length_c   1.000
_cell.angle_alpha   90.00
_cell.angle_beta   90.00
_cell.angle_gamma   90.00
#
_symmetry.space_group_name_H-M   'P 1'
#
loop_
_entity.id
_entity.type
_entity.pdbx_description
1 polymer ?
#
loop_
_entity_poly.entity_id
_entity_poly.type
_entity_poly.pdbx_seq_one_letter_code
_entity_poly.pdbx_strand_id
1 'polypeptide(L)'
;MPVLGRLVPLSLPLRGFLLFCLAALVLGGCKESAPTAPGTAGSPSAPAAPSGAKRLIFLTNGEDPFWDTCNAGFQEGAKEFLKDSNLVVEFHKNSGEAAGQITRLQQYRTESDIAGLAISVYNADNAGIAAEMKNLQDAGIKVITVDGDINTEQFPGHRPYYIGTDNLVAGKVLGTAAKHLLEHRKQESGAYVQFAGSRDNDNARKRMNGFQEAVGKSYKELDRMPDNMKQDKARDNVRVAMDNFEKDGLNALIGIWAYDAPAIAGVVKERKVRDKYTICVFDAHPGAIADMGEGLIDVAVVQNPYEMGRLSVKLLRAMLDKNEATIKEMFPKAAGEPGADIYTTGLRVVVPSMADSPLKAEMFDAKTVEFMELPAFKTWLDKYKLIGS
;
A
#
# COMPACT_ATOMS: atom_id res chain seq x y z
N MET A 1 -19.03 59.71 -3.16
CA MET A 1 -18.82 60.39 -1.88
C MET A 1 -18.17 59.42 -0.92
N PRO A 2 -16.99 59.72 -0.45
CA PRO A 2 -16.21 58.87 0.44
C PRO A 2 -16.46 59.24 1.90
N VAL A 3 -16.37 58.23 2.81
CA VAL A 3 -16.15 58.53 4.23
C VAL A 3 -14.93 57.77 4.71
N LEU A 4 -13.93 58.59 5.05
CA LEU A 4 -12.68 58.30 5.71
C LEU A 4 -12.85 57.82 7.16
N GLY A 5 -11.90 57.02 7.62
CA GLY A 5 -11.21 57.30 8.86
C GLY A 5 -11.49 56.33 10.01
N ARG A 6 -10.51 55.59 10.45
CA ARG A 6 -9.55 55.97 11.52
C ARG A 6 -8.50 54.92 11.77
N LEU A 7 -7.26 55.30 11.58
CA LEU A 7 -6.07 54.69 12.16
C LEU A 7 -5.99 55.08 13.66
N VAL A 8 -5.56 54.16 14.51
CA VAL A 8 -5.02 54.47 15.87
C VAL A 8 -3.77 53.62 16.08
N PRO A 9 -2.68 54.23 16.61
CA PRO A 9 -1.34 53.67 16.54
C PRO A 9 -0.87 52.88 17.78
N LEU A 10 0.29 52.21 17.53
CA LEU A 10 1.18 51.53 18.47
C LEU A 10 1.46 52.24 19.79
N SER A 11 1.72 51.41 20.83
CA SER A 11 2.70 51.74 21.88
C SER A 11 3.33 50.46 22.42
N LEU A 12 4.64 50.32 22.19
CA LEU A 12 5.56 49.48 23.02
C LEU A 12 5.87 50.20 24.30
N PRO A 13 6.32 49.51 25.35
CA PRO A 13 7.53 49.95 26.02
C PRO A 13 8.60 48.86 26.17
N LEU A 14 9.79 49.32 25.92
CA LEU A 14 11.11 48.79 26.25
C LEU A 14 11.40 48.93 27.75
N ARG A 15 12.14 47.98 28.31
CA ARG A 15 13.18 48.10 29.35
C ARG A 15 13.19 46.97 30.38
N GLY A 16 14.36 46.39 30.54
CA GLY A 16 14.95 45.97 31.75
C GLY A 16 16.10 44.96 31.60
N PHE A 17 17.31 45.53 31.36
CA PHE A 17 18.59 44.84 31.56
C PHE A 17 18.82 44.66 33.06
N LEU A 18 19.23 43.48 33.51
CA LEU A 18 20.05 43.34 34.73
C LEU A 18 21.04 42.18 34.58
N LEU A 19 22.29 42.57 34.51
CA LEU A 19 23.47 41.73 34.76
C LEU A 19 23.52 41.38 36.25
N PHE A 20 23.86 40.13 36.60
CA PHE A 20 24.55 39.84 37.85
C PHE A 20 25.58 38.74 37.75
N CYS A 21 26.67 38.97 38.44
CA CYS A 21 27.99 38.41 38.38
C CYS A 21 28.15 36.96 38.87
N LEU A 22 29.31 36.42 38.42
CA LEU A 22 30.03 35.23 38.93
C LEU A 22 30.10 35.13 40.47
N ALA A 23 29.98 33.89 40.94
CA ALA A 23 30.74 33.41 42.10
C ALA A 23 31.08 31.93 41.93
N ALA A 24 32.35 31.65 41.74
CA ALA A 24 32.91 30.30 41.80
C ALA A 24 33.05 29.86 43.28
N LEU A 25 32.57 28.66 43.56
CA LEU A 25 32.94 27.95 44.80
C LEU A 25 33.26 26.48 44.44
N VAL A 26 34.54 26.16 44.52
CA VAL A 26 35.09 24.81 44.52
C VAL A 26 34.89 24.18 45.88
N LEU A 27 34.22 23.05 45.97
CA LEU A 27 34.42 22.07 47.05
C LEU A 27 34.12 20.66 46.55
N GLY A 28 34.99 19.78 46.90
CA GLY A 28 35.25 18.45 46.43
C GLY A 28 34.20 17.37 46.67
N GLY A 29 34.31 16.42 45.85
CA GLY A 29 34.27 14.97 46.01
C GLY A 29 33.06 14.32 46.65
N CYS A 30 32.31 13.62 45.83
CA CYS A 30 31.90 12.23 46.09
C CYS A 30 31.42 11.64 44.76
N LYS A 31 32.10 10.59 44.31
CA LYS A 31 31.67 9.76 43.19
C LYS A 31 30.45 8.94 43.66
N GLU A 32 29.27 9.32 43.23
CA GLU A 32 28.12 8.42 43.19
C GLU A 32 27.95 7.92 41.77
N SER A 33 28.09 6.61 41.63
CA SER A 33 27.88 5.88 40.36
C SER A 33 26.40 5.98 39.98
N ALA A 34 26.09 6.64 38.87
CA ALA A 34 24.79 6.62 38.24
C ALA A 34 24.45 5.20 37.79
N PRO A 35 23.16 4.76 37.90
CA PRO A 35 22.75 3.46 37.40
C PRO A 35 22.80 3.46 35.89
N THR A 36 23.53 2.48 35.33
CA THR A 36 23.60 2.17 33.92
C THR A 36 22.18 1.86 33.41
N ALA A 37 21.69 2.65 32.46
CA ALA A 37 20.48 2.33 31.71
C ALA A 37 20.66 0.96 30.98
N PRO A 38 19.61 0.15 30.89
CA PRO A 38 19.69 -1.11 30.15
C PRO A 38 19.99 -0.82 28.69
N GLY A 39 21.07 -1.44 28.21
CA GLY A 39 21.48 -1.32 26.83
C GLY A 39 20.34 -1.72 25.90
N THR A 40 19.98 -0.84 24.98
CA THR A 40 19.19 -1.15 23.80
C THR A 40 19.89 -2.30 23.08
N ALA A 41 19.22 -3.45 23.06
CA ALA A 41 19.65 -4.58 22.25
C ALA A 41 19.74 -4.11 20.80
N GLY A 42 20.96 -4.01 20.29
CA GLY A 42 21.21 -3.67 18.89
C GLY A 42 20.50 -4.69 17.99
N SER A 43 19.70 -4.21 17.10
CA SER A 43 19.20 -5.01 15.98
C SER A 43 20.39 -5.69 15.31
N PRO A 44 20.30 -6.97 14.92
CA PRO A 44 21.40 -7.63 14.23
C PRO A 44 21.72 -6.85 12.96
N SER A 45 22.93 -6.30 12.90
CA SER A 45 23.43 -5.65 11.69
C SER A 45 23.45 -6.68 10.56
N ALA A 46 22.80 -6.35 9.45
CA ALA A 46 22.90 -7.15 8.24
C ALA A 46 24.39 -7.38 7.88
N PRO A 47 24.75 -8.53 7.31
CA PRO A 47 26.12 -8.79 6.87
C PRO A 47 26.58 -7.67 5.94
N ALA A 48 27.79 -7.16 6.16
CA ALA A 48 28.35 -6.12 5.31
C ALA A 48 28.36 -6.59 3.84
N ALA A 49 27.85 -5.77 2.93
CA ALA A 49 27.85 -6.07 1.50
C ALA A 49 29.29 -6.31 1.00
N PRO A 50 29.49 -7.21 0.03
CA PRO A 50 30.79 -7.41 -0.59
C PRO A 50 31.34 -6.08 -1.12
N SER A 51 32.66 -5.87 -0.98
CA SER A 51 33.30 -4.66 -1.52
C SER A 51 33.03 -4.55 -3.02
N GLY A 52 32.45 -3.41 -3.46
CA GLY A 52 32.11 -3.15 -4.85
C GLY A 52 30.78 -3.77 -5.33
N ALA A 53 29.96 -4.32 -4.44
CA ALA A 53 28.63 -4.78 -4.81
C ALA A 53 27.76 -3.60 -5.25
N LYS A 54 26.93 -3.85 -6.28
CA LYS A 54 25.89 -2.90 -6.70
C LYS A 54 24.54 -3.25 -6.10
N ARG A 55 23.71 -2.24 -5.82
CA ARG A 55 22.44 -2.41 -5.14
C ARG A 55 21.26 -2.38 -6.10
N LEU A 56 20.30 -3.26 -5.85
CA LEU A 56 18.93 -3.13 -6.31
C LEU A 56 18.10 -2.59 -5.16
N ILE A 57 17.48 -1.45 -5.36
CA ILE A 57 16.67 -0.78 -4.33
C ILE A 57 15.19 -1.06 -4.59
N PHE A 58 14.44 -1.33 -3.52
CA PHE A 58 12.99 -1.21 -3.52
C PHE A 58 12.59 0.01 -2.70
N LEU A 59 11.81 0.93 -3.28
CA LEU A 59 11.28 2.12 -2.59
C LEU A 59 9.76 2.06 -2.55
N THR A 60 9.18 2.03 -1.35
CA THR A 60 7.72 2.00 -1.15
C THR A 60 7.08 3.39 -1.31
N ASN A 61 5.75 3.42 -1.40
CA ASN A 61 4.98 4.66 -1.35
C ASN A 61 4.58 5.07 0.07
N GLY A 62 4.69 4.17 1.06
CA GLY A 62 4.31 4.41 2.45
C GLY A 62 4.76 3.29 3.37
N GLU A 63 4.25 3.29 4.59
CA GLU A 63 4.47 2.27 5.62
C GLU A 63 3.18 1.48 5.87
N ASP A 64 3.19 0.18 5.60
CA ASP A 64 2.08 -0.74 5.81
C ASP A 64 2.62 -2.18 5.90
N PRO A 65 1.99 -3.13 6.61
CA PRO A 65 2.36 -4.55 6.62
C PRO A 65 2.41 -5.21 5.23
N PHE A 66 1.66 -4.71 4.25
CA PHE A 66 1.75 -5.07 2.84
C PHE A 66 3.20 -5.01 2.33
N TRP A 67 3.94 -3.97 2.73
CA TRP A 67 5.35 -3.79 2.33
C TRP A 67 6.30 -4.75 3.02
N ASP A 68 5.98 -5.26 4.21
CA ASP A 68 6.79 -6.30 4.86
C ASP A 68 6.71 -7.61 4.08
N THR A 69 5.52 -7.93 3.56
CA THR A 69 5.31 -9.07 2.66
C THR A 69 6.04 -8.90 1.33
N CYS A 70 6.00 -7.70 0.75
CA CYS A 70 6.76 -7.38 -0.46
C CYS A 70 8.27 -7.50 -0.22
N ASN A 71 8.78 -7.01 0.90
CA ASN A 71 10.18 -7.16 1.28
C ASN A 71 10.58 -8.63 1.45
N ALA A 72 9.76 -9.47 2.09
CA ALA A 72 10.04 -10.90 2.20
C ALA A 72 10.22 -11.55 0.82
N GLY A 73 9.36 -11.20 -0.14
CA GLY A 73 9.51 -11.61 -1.54
C GLY A 73 10.78 -11.06 -2.20
N PHE A 74 11.10 -9.79 -1.97
CA PHE A 74 12.28 -9.14 -2.52
C PHE A 74 13.58 -9.79 -2.03
N GLN A 75 13.66 -10.15 -0.74
CA GLN A 75 14.77 -10.90 -0.16
C GLN A 75 14.85 -12.33 -0.71
N GLU A 76 13.70 -12.99 -0.93
CA GLU A 76 13.69 -14.34 -1.53
C GLU A 76 14.12 -14.28 -3.00
N GLY A 77 13.68 -13.28 -3.75
CA GLY A 77 14.15 -13.04 -5.12
C GLY A 77 15.67 -12.83 -5.19
N ALA A 78 16.25 -12.15 -4.20
CA ALA A 78 17.71 -12.01 -4.11
C ALA A 78 18.41 -13.37 -3.96
N LYS A 79 17.90 -14.23 -3.08
CA LYS A 79 18.45 -15.58 -2.90
C LYS A 79 18.31 -16.44 -4.16
N GLU A 80 17.21 -16.29 -4.89
CA GLU A 80 16.92 -17.08 -6.07
C GLU A 80 17.69 -16.59 -7.30
N PHE A 81 17.66 -15.27 -7.57
CA PHE A 81 18.10 -14.72 -8.86
C PHE A 81 19.47 -14.04 -8.83
N LEU A 82 20.08 -13.80 -7.65
CA LEU A 82 21.35 -13.06 -7.54
C LEU A 82 22.53 -13.91 -7.09
N LYS A 83 22.41 -15.22 -6.94
CA LYS A 83 23.44 -16.13 -6.39
C LYS A 83 24.83 -15.94 -7.00
N ASP A 84 24.89 -15.73 -8.31
CA ASP A 84 26.13 -15.65 -9.07
C ASP A 84 26.41 -14.23 -9.56
N SER A 85 25.98 -13.22 -8.80
CA SER A 85 26.13 -11.83 -9.16
C SER A 85 26.76 -11.01 -8.05
N ASN A 86 27.36 -9.88 -8.41
CA ASN A 86 27.81 -8.88 -7.45
C ASN A 86 26.70 -7.85 -7.18
N LEU A 87 25.46 -8.35 -6.97
CA LEU A 87 24.28 -7.53 -6.66
C LEU A 87 23.75 -7.88 -5.26
N VAL A 88 23.32 -6.86 -4.53
CA VAL A 88 22.63 -6.98 -3.25
C VAL A 88 21.32 -6.22 -3.31
N VAL A 89 20.40 -6.49 -2.40
CA VAL A 89 19.10 -5.82 -2.34
C VAL A 89 18.97 -4.99 -1.08
N GLU A 90 18.35 -3.82 -1.21
CA GLU A 90 17.96 -2.97 -0.09
C GLU A 90 16.51 -2.53 -0.23
N PHE A 91 15.77 -2.54 0.88
CA PHE A 91 14.35 -2.20 0.92
C PHE A 91 14.14 -0.94 1.77
N HIS A 92 13.65 0.13 1.14
CA HIS A 92 13.46 1.43 1.76
C HIS A 92 11.97 1.77 1.85
N LYS A 93 11.49 2.07 3.05
CA LYS A 93 10.13 2.55 3.27
C LYS A 93 10.09 4.07 3.13
N ASN A 94 9.06 4.58 2.46
CA ASN A 94 8.75 6.00 2.38
C ASN A 94 7.76 6.38 3.50
N SER A 95 7.81 7.62 3.93
CA SER A 95 6.93 8.16 4.98
C SER A 95 5.46 8.39 4.55
N GLY A 96 5.08 8.01 3.32
CA GLY A 96 3.74 8.26 2.80
C GLY A 96 3.53 9.69 2.28
N GLU A 97 4.59 10.29 1.73
CA GLU A 97 4.55 11.63 1.14
C GLU A 97 5.35 11.70 -0.16
N ALA A 98 4.86 12.49 -1.13
CA ALA A 98 5.55 12.70 -2.41
C ALA A 98 6.93 13.34 -2.23
N ALA A 99 7.05 14.31 -1.33
CA ALA A 99 8.32 15.00 -1.06
C ALA A 99 9.40 14.05 -0.53
N GLY A 100 9.03 13.12 0.34
CA GLY A 100 9.94 12.09 0.86
C GLY A 100 10.45 11.18 -0.27
N GLN A 101 9.57 10.78 -1.17
CA GLN A 101 9.93 9.95 -2.31
C GLN A 101 10.87 10.68 -3.29
N ILE A 102 10.57 11.94 -3.62
CA ILE A 102 11.43 12.80 -4.46
C ILE A 102 12.83 12.94 -3.85
N THR A 103 12.90 13.24 -2.55
CA THR A 103 14.18 13.39 -1.84
C THR A 103 15.02 12.11 -1.92
N ARG A 104 14.39 10.93 -1.75
CA ARG A 104 15.07 9.63 -1.88
C ARG A 104 15.59 9.38 -3.29
N LEU A 105 14.79 9.66 -4.31
CA LEU A 105 15.21 9.52 -5.71
C LEU A 105 16.39 10.42 -6.05
N GLN A 106 16.41 11.68 -5.55
CA GLN A 106 17.54 12.59 -5.70
C GLN A 106 18.80 12.07 -5.00
N GLN A 107 18.68 11.49 -3.82
CA GLN A 107 19.81 10.82 -3.13
C GLN A 107 20.37 9.68 -3.97
N TYR A 108 19.53 8.78 -4.48
CA TYR A 108 19.97 7.65 -5.30
C TYR A 108 20.75 8.08 -6.54
N ARG A 109 20.41 9.22 -7.13
CA ARG A 109 21.16 9.77 -8.28
C ARG A 109 22.61 10.11 -7.95
N THR A 110 22.92 10.41 -6.69
CA THR A 110 24.29 10.75 -6.25
C THR A 110 25.10 9.52 -5.83
N GLU A 111 24.47 8.36 -5.73
CA GLU A 111 25.09 7.11 -5.30
C GLU A 111 25.52 6.28 -6.52
N SER A 112 26.81 5.97 -6.64
CA SER A 112 27.37 5.32 -7.83
C SER A 112 27.19 3.80 -7.87
N ASP A 113 26.72 3.21 -6.78
CA ASP A 113 26.58 1.76 -6.62
C ASP A 113 25.15 1.25 -6.84
N ILE A 114 24.17 2.11 -7.15
CA ILE A 114 22.81 1.70 -7.48
C ILE A 114 22.74 1.25 -8.93
N ALA A 115 22.31 0.01 -9.16
CA ALA A 115 22.13 -0.58 -10.48
C ALA A 115 20.65 -0.61 -10.93
N GLY A 116 19.71 -0.75 -10.00
CA GLY A 116 18.31 -0.85 -10.31
C GLY A 116 17.41 -0.36 -9.18
N LEU A 117 16.21 0.11 -9.56
CA LEU A 117 15.17 0.62 -8.68
C LEU A 117 13.84 -0.01 -9.05
N ALA A 118 13.21 -0.66 -8.08
CA ALA A 118 11.79 -0.96 -8.07
C ALA A 118 11.10 0.09 -7.19
N ILE A 119 10.13 0.82 -7.71
CA ILE A 119 9.46 1.89 -6.98
C ILE A 119 7.95 1.71 -7.03
N SER A 120 7.30 1.79 -5.86
CA SER A 120 5.85 2.02 -5.80
C SER A 120 5.61 3.52 -5.75
N VAL A 121 5.07 4.06 -6.83
CA VAL A 121 4.89 5.52 -7.00
C VAL A 121 3.77 6.00 -6.07
N TYR A 122 4.06 7.02 -5.26
CA TYR A 122 3.10 7.59 -4.31
C TYR A 122 1.88 8.25 -5.01
N ASN A 123 2.13 8.98 -6.08
CA ASN A 123 1.09 9.65 -6.86
C ASN A 123 1.45 9.59 -8.34
N ALA A 124 0.61 8.93 -9.12
CA ALA A 124 0.82 8.67 -10.55
C ALA A 124 1.02 9.94 -11.40
N ASP A 125 0.37 11.05 -11.01
CA ASP A 125 0.39 12.32 -11.74
C ASP A 125 1.46 13.29 -11.21
N ASN A 126 2.33 12.85 -10.28
CA ASN A 126 3.35 13.72 -9.71
C ASN A 126 4.56 13.91 -10.65
N ALA A 127 4.64 15.09 -11.28
CA ALA A 127 5.70 15.43 -12.21
C ALA A 127 7.12 15.40 -11.59
N GLY A 128 7.25 15.71 -10.29
CA GLY A 128 8.54 15.66 -9.59
C GLY A 128 9.06 14.23 -9.43
N ILE A 129 8.19 13.27 -9.07
CA ILE A 129 8.55 11.86 -9.01
C ILE A 129 8.90 11.34 -10.40
N ALA A 130 8.06 11.65 -11.41
CA ALA A 130 8.31 11.27 -12.80
C ALA A 130 9.66 11.76 -13.31
N ALA A 131 9.98 13.04 -13.06
CA ALA A 131 11.24 13.63 -13.48
C ALA A 131 12.45 12.94 -12.84
N GLU A 132 12.40 12.62 -11.54
CA GLU A 132 13.52 11.94 -10.89
C GLU A 132 13.64 10.47 -11.32
N MET A 133 12.55 9.76 -11.59
CA MET A 133 12.60 8.43 -12.22
C MET A 133 13.32 8.49 -13.58
N LYS A 134 13.01 9.47 -14.40
CA LYS A 134 13.66 9.68 -15.70
C LYS A 134 15.14 10.00 -15.54
N ASN A 135 15.50 10.90 -14.62
CA ASN A 135 16.88 11.24 -14.31
C ASN A 135 17.71 10.00 -13.91
N LEU A 136 17.14 9.08 -13.13
CA LEU A 136 17.79 7.83 -12.77
C LEU A 136 17.99 6.90 -13.97
N GLN A 137 17.00 6.80 -14.87
CA GLN A 137 17.15 6.03 -16.11
C GLN A 137 18.25 6.61 -17.01
N ASP A 138 18.29 7.95 -17.15
CA ASP A 138 19.31 8.63 -17.96
C ASP A 138 20.72 8.47 -17.37
N ALA A 139 20.83 8.27 -16.05
CA ALA A 139 22.05 7.88 -15.36
C ALA A 139 22.41 6.39 -15.54
N GLY A 140 21.59 5.60 -16.24
CA GLY A 140 21.81 4.17 -16.54
C GLY A 140 21.22 3.19 -15.52
N ILE A 141 20.54 3.68 -14.46
CA ILE A 141 19.88 2.85 -13.47
C ILE A 141 18.61 2.25 -14.09
N LYS A 142 18.38 0.94 -13.90
CA LYS A 142 17.16 0.28 -14.38
C LYS A 142 16.01 0.60 -13.43
N VAL A 143 14.95 1.24 -13.95
CA VAL A 143 13.78 1.66 -13.15
C VAL A 143 12.55 0.90 -13.60
N ILE A 144 11.84 0.28 -12.65
CA ILE A 144 10.53 -0.36 -12.85
C ILE A 144 9.55 0.16 -11.79
N THR A 145 8.26 0.14 -12.10
CA THR A 145 7.22 0.44 -11.12
C THR A 145 6.58 -0.83 -10.57
N VAL A 146 6.17 -0.79 -9.28
CA VAL A 146 5.61 -1.93 -8.58
C VAL A 146 4.44 -1.48 -7.73
N ASP A 147 3.27 -2.11 -7.86
CA ASP A 147 2.01 -1.81 -7.18
C ASP A 147 1.46 -0.42 -7.50
N GLY A 148 2.10 0.66 -7.07
CA GLY A 148 1.79 2.03 -7.49
C GLY A 148 2.53 2.39 -8.77
N ASP A 149 1.79 2.72 -9.84
CA ASP A 149 2.36 3.06 -11.14
C ASP A 149 2.42 4.58 -11.37
N ILE A 150 3.20 4.98 -12.37
CA ILE A 150 3.21 6.34 -12.93
C ILE A 150 2.14 6.46 -14.02
N ASN A 151 1.58 7.64 -14.22
CA ASN A 151 0.69 7.90 -15.34
C ASN A 151 1.47 7.91 -16.66
N THR A 152 1.44 6.77 -17.36
CA THR A 152 2.20 6.57 -18.60
C THR A 152 1.69 7.37 -19.80
N GLU A 153 0.43 7.85 -19.75
CA GLU A 153 -0.11 8.76 -20.77
C GLU A 153 0.49 10.17 -20.60
N GLN A 154 0.60 10.64 -19.35
CA GLN A 154 1.19 11.93 -19.03
C GLN A 154 2.72 11.91 -19.07
N PHE A 155 3.33 10.79 -18.69
CA PHE A 155 4.79 10.61 -18.59
C PHE A 155 5.26 9.41 -19.43
N PRO A 156 5.15 9.46 -20.76
CA PRO A 156 5.54 8.34 -21.61
C PRO A 156 7.04 8.03 -21.48
N GLY A 157 7.38 6.75 -21.40
CA GLY A 157 8.78 6.29 -21.32
C GLY A 157 9.46 6.48 -19.97
N HIS A 158 8.74 6.93 -18.92
CA HIS A 158 9.31 7.09 -17.57
C HIS A 158 9.41 5.78 -16.80
N ARG A 159 8.84 4.71 -17.28
CA ARG A 159 9.09 3.33 -16.84
C ARG A 159 8.92 2.37 -18.02
N PRO A 160 9.79 1.35 -18.18
CA PRO A 160 9.63 0.32 -19.20
C PRO A 160 8.63 -0.77 -18.80
N TYR A 161 8.54 -1.13 -17.52
CA TYR A 161 7.74 -2.24 -17.01
C TYR A 161 7.09 -1.92 -15.67
N TYR A 162 5.90 -2.49 -15.48
CA TYR A 162 5.14 -2.51 -14.25
C TYR A 162 4.93 -3.95 -13.76
N ILE A 163 5.08 -4.18 -12.46
CA ILE A 163 4.71 -5.43 -11.79
C ILE A 163 3.69 -5.10 -10.70
N GLY A 164 2.51 -5.72 -10.74
CA GLY A 164 1.50 -5.42 -9.72
C GLY A 164 0.19 -6.13 -9.96
N THR A 165 -0.88 -5.45 -9.65
CA THR A 165 -2.26 -5.93 -9.78
C THR A 165 -2.96 -5.18 -10.92
N ASP A 166 -3.73 -5.90 -11.74
CA ASP A 166 -4.77 -5.26 -12.53
C ASP A 166 -5.91 -4.83 -11.59
N ASN A 167 -5.86 -3.57 -11.17
CA ASN A 167 -6.76 -3.03 -10.17
C ASN A 167 -8.22 -2.97 -10.64
N LEU A 168 -8.48 -2.86 -11.94
CA LEU A 168 -9.83 -2.91 -12.49
C LEU A 168 -10.39 -4.34 -12.38
N VAL A 169 -9.59 -5.33 -12.75
CA VAL A 169 -9.94 -6.76 -12.61
C VAL A 169 -10.13 -7.12 -11.14
N ALA A 170 -9.24 -6.65 -10.26
CA ALA A 170 -9.36 -6.88 -8.82
C ALA A 170 -10.67 -6.30 -8.25
N GLY A 171 -11.04 -5.09 -8.67
CA GLY A 171 -12.34 -4.50 -8.34
C GLY A 171 -13.51 -5.34 -8.83
N LYS A 172 -13.44 -5.86 -10.06
CA LYS A 172 -14.49 -6.77 -10.61
C LYS A 172 -14.61 -8.06 -9.81
N VAL A 173 -13.49 -8.63 -9.38
CA VAL A 173 -13.48 -9.82 -8.52
C VAL A 173 -14.21 -9.53 -7.19
N LEU A 174 -13.91 -8.40 -6.54
CA LEU A 174 -14.59 -8.02 -5.29
C LEU A 174 -16.09 -7.73 -5.53
N GLY A 175 -16.45 -7.04 -6.62
CA GLY A 175 -17.84 -6.77 -6.99
C GLY A 175 -18.64 -8.03 -7.29
N THR A 176 -18.04 -9.01 -7.97
CA THR A 176 -18.62 -10.34 -8.21
C THR A 176 -18.88 -11.07 -6.89
N ALA A 177 -17.89 -11.09 -5.99
CA ALA A 177 -18.03 -11.69 -4.67
C ALA A 177 -19.16 -11.02 -3.86
N ALA A 178 -19.19 -9.68 -3.81
CA ALA A 178 -20.22 -8.92 -3.11
C ALA A 178 -21.62 -9.23 -3.64
N LYS A 179 -21.80 -9.27 -4.96
CA LYS A 179 -23.07 -9.61 -5.60
C LYS A 179 -23.58 -10.97 -5.15
N HIS A 180 -22.77 -12.01 -5.23
CA HIS A 180 -23.17 -13.37 -4.80
C HIS A 180 -23.48 -13.45 -3.31
N LEU A 181 -22.76 -12.72 -2.46
CA LEU A 181 -23.03 -12.64 -1.03
C LEU A 181 -24.38 -11.96 -0.73
N LEU A 182 -24.67 -10.85 -1.42
CA LEU A 182 -25.94 -10.12 -1.29
C LEU A 182 -27.12 -10.96 -1.78
N GLU A 183 -27.01 -11.58 -2.95
CA GLU A 183 -28.04 -12.49 -3.50
C GLU A 183 -28.30 -13.68 -2.55
N HIS A 184 -27.26 -14.28 -1.96
CA HIS A 184 -27.40 -15.34 -0.98
C HIS A 184 -28.19 -14.89 0.27
N ARG A 185 -27.99 -13.64 0.70
CA ARG A 185 -28.75 -13.02 1.78
C ARG A 185 -30.17 -12.60 1.36
N LYS A 186 -30.60 -12.92 0.13
CA LYS A 186 -31.88 -12.54 -0.47
C LYS A 186 -32.06 -11.01 -0.57
N GLN A 187 -30.96 -10.31 -0.73
CA GLN A 187 -30.91 -8.86 -0.94
C GLN A 187 -30.64 -8.59 -2.43
N GLU A 188 -31.65 -8.80 -3.28
CA GLU A 188 -31.52 -8.70 -4.75
C GLU A 188 -31.32 -7.25 -5.23
N SER A 189 -31.46 -6.28 -4.36
CA SER A 189 -31.18 -4.86 -4.57
C SER A 189 -30.74 -4.21 -3.28
N GLY A 190 -30.11 -3.05 -3.37
CA GLY A 190 -29.66 -2.29 -2.22
C GLY A 190 -28.63 -1.22 -2.59
N ALA A 191 -27.84 -0.86 -1.62
CA ALA A 191 -26.83 0.17 -1.81
C ALA A 191 -25.54 -0.14 -1.04
N TYR A 192 -24.45 0.46 -1.50
CA TYR A 192 -23.15 0.30 -0.88
C TYR A 192 -22.37 1.62 -0.79
N VAL A 193 -21.41 1.66 0.12
CA VAL A 193 -20.40 2.72 0.24
C VAL A 193 -19.03 2.10 0.15
N GLN A 194 -18.12 2.77 -0.57
CA GLN A 194 -16.72 2.39 -0.70
C GLN A 194 -15.83 3.32 0.14
N PHE A 195 -14.90 2.74 0.91
CA PHE A 195 -13.97 3.44 1.78
C PHE A 195 -12.56 3.27 1.25
N ALA A 196 -11.80 4.36 1.18
CA ALA A 196 -10.43 4.35 0.66
C ALA A 196 -9.62 5.52 1.22
N GLY A 197 -8.29 5.39 1.27
CA GLY A 197 -7.42 6.48 1.67
C GLY A 197 -7.52 7.71 0.77
N SER A 198 -7.58 7.48 -0.54
CA SER A 198 -7.80 8.53 -1.55
C SER A 198 -8.60 7.96 -2.72
N ARG A 199 -9.71 8.62 -3.06
CA ARG A 199 -10.50 8.23 -4.24
C ARG A 199 -9.86 8.59 -5.58
N ASP A 200 -8.88 9.50 -5.57
CA ASP A 200 -8.20 10.00 -6.77
C ASP A 200 -6.92 9.19 -7.06
N ASN A 201 -6.48 8.33 -6.15
CA ASN A 201 -5.39 7.41 -6.38
C ASN A 201 -5.79 6.38 -7.46
N ASP A 202 -4.89 6.08 -8.40
CA ASP A 202 -5.20 5.27 -9.58
C ASP A 202 -5.67 3.85 -9.20
N ASN A 203 -4.98 3.19 -8.26
CA ASN A 203 -5.37 1.85 -7.83
C ASN A 203 -6.75 1.85 -7.14
N ALA A 204 -7.02 2.79 -6.24
CA ALA A 204 -8.31 2.91 -5.56
C ALA A 204 -9.43 3.19 -6.57
N ARG A 205 -9.23 4.15 -7.47
CA ARG A 205 -10.20 4.50 -8.51
C ARG A 205 -10.55 3.30 -9.40
N LYS A 206 -9.54 2.55 -9.86
CA LYS A 206 -9.75 1.35 -10.69
C LYS A 206 -10.47 0.24 -9.92
N ARG A 207 -10.09 -0.02 -8.65
CA ARG A 207 -10.79 -0.99 -7.79
C ARG A 207 -12.25 -0.61 -7.58
N MET A 208 -12.51 0.66 -7.24
CA MET A 208 -13.88 1.17 -7.04
C MET A 208 -14.73 1.09 -8.32
N ASN A 209 -14.17 1.44 -9.46
CA ASN A 209 -14.87 1.34 -10.75
C ASN A 209 -15.12 -0.13 -11.14
N GLY A 210 -14.13 -1.01 -10.99
CA GLY A 210 -14.29 -2.43 -11.24
C GLY A 210 -15.35 -3.07 -10.35
N PHE A 211 -15.41 -2.69 -9.08
CA PHE A 211 -16.46 -3.12 -8.16
C PHE A 211 -17.84 -2.70 -8.67
N GLN A 212 -18.01 -1.42 -9.00
CA GLN A 212 -19.27 -0.86 -9.51
C GLN A 212 -19.75 -1.57 -10.79
N GLU A 213 -18.82 -1.87 -11.72
CA GLU A 213 -19.15 -2.60 -12.94
C GLU A 213 -19.66 -4.02 -12.67
N ALA A 214 -19.06 -4.73 -11.72
CA ALA A 214 -19.32 -6.14 -11.48
C ALA A 214 -20.47 -6.42 -10.50
N VAL A 215 -20.66 -5.57 -9.48
CA VAL A 215 -21.77 -5.73 -8.52
C VAL A 215 -23.14 -5.58 -9.21
N GLY A 216 -23.19 -4.81 -10.29
CA GLY A 216 -24.36 -4.66 -11.14
C GLY A 216 -25.28 -3.52 -10.74
N LYS A 217 -26.20 -3.18 -11.64
CA LYS A 217 -27.08 -1.99 -11.55
C LYS A 217 -28.15 -2.09 -10.46
N SER A 218 -28.42 -3.28 -9.93
CA SER A 218 -29.36 -3.46 -8.82
C SER A 218 -28.84 -2.90 -7.50
N TYR A 219 -27.53 -2.64 -7.41
CA TYR A 219 -26.88 -2.10 -6.21
C TYR A 219 -26.35 -0.71 -6.49
N LYS A 220 -26.90 0.28 -5.77
CA LYS A 220 -26.57 1.69 -5.96
C LYS A 220 -25.33 2.08 -5.16
N GLU A 221 -24.33 2.68 -5.81
CA GLU A 221 -23.27 3.37 -5.11
C GLU A 221 -23.80 4.65 -4.47
N LEU A 222 -23.67 4.79 -3.15
CA LEU A 222 -24.09 5.98 -2.42
C LEU A 222 -22.98 7.00 -2.27
N ASP A 223 -21.74 6.51 -1.97
CA ASP A 223 -20.60 7.40 -1.83
C ASP A 223 -19.27 6.62 -1.97
N ARG A 224 -18.19 7.38 -2.22
CA ARG A 224 -16.77 6.99 -2.12
C ARG A 224 -16.13 7.89 -1.08
N MET A 225 -15.90 7.39 0.12
CA MET A 225 -15.49 8.17 1.28
C MET A 225 -13.97 8.11 1.51
N PRO A 226 -13.22 9.20 1.19
CA PRO A 226 -11.78 9.24 1.42
C PRO A 226 -11.46 9.60 2.88
N ASP A 227 -10.48 8.93 3.47
CA ASP A 227 -10.02 9.20 4.83
C ASP A 227 -8.67 9.94 4.89
N ASN A 228 -8.01 10.18 3.75
CA ASN A 228 -6.69 10.80 3.64
C ASN A 228 -5.61 10.04 4.42
N MET A 229 -5.67 8.69 4.38
CA MET A 229 -4.75 7.75 5.06
C MET A 229 -4.76 7.89 6.60
N LYS A 230 -5.88 8.36 7.19
CA LYS A 230 -6.06 8.52 8.64
C LYS A 230 -7.06 7.50 9.16
N GLN A 231 -6.58 6.56 9.95
CA GLN A 231 -7.41 5.44 10.47
C GLN A 231 -8.61 5.93 11.31
N ASP A 232 -8.43 7.00 12.10
CA ASP A 232 -9.56 7.58 12.87
C ASP A 232 -10.63 8.10 11.93
N LYS A 233 -10.25 8.79 10.85
CA LYS A 233 -11.18 9.28 9.85
C LYS A 233 -11.85 8.13 9.08
N ALA A 234 -11.14 7.04 8.81
CA ALA A 234 -11.74 5.85 8.21
C ALA A 234 -12.91 5.32 9.06
N ARG A 235 -12.73 5.20 10.38
CA ARG A 235 -13.80 4.81 11.32
C ARG A 235 -14.95 5.81 11.34
N ASP A 236 -14.66 7.10 11.37
CA ASP A 236 -15.70 8.14 11.34
C ASP A 236 -16.48 8.12 10.04
N ASN A 237 -15.84 7.91 8.90
CA ASN A 237 -16.51 7.73 7.62
C ASN A 237 -17.50 6.56 7.67
N VAL A 238 -17.14 5.43 8.27
CA VAL A 238 -18.05 4.28 8.41
C VAL A 238 -19.26 4.65 9.27
N ARG A 239 -19.07 5.35 10.40
CA ARG A 239 -20.17 5.83 11.25
C ARG A 239 -21.09 6.77 10.47
N VAL A 240 -20.50 7.74 9.76
CA VAL A 240 -21.24 8.72 8.94
C VAL A 240 -22.03 8.01 7.83
N ALA A 241 -21.44 7.04 7.14
CA ALA A 241 -22.13 6.27 6.11
C ALA A 241 -23.35 5.53 6.68
N MET A 242 -23.18 4.84 7.80
CA MET A 242 -24.28 4.13 8.46
C MET A 242 -25.42 5.08 8.90
N ASP A 243 -25.07 6.25 9.44
CA ASP A 243 -26.06 7.20 9.94
C ASP A 243 -26.81 7.93 8.81
N ASN A 244 -26.08 8.30 7.75
CA ASN A 244 -26.67 9.07 6.65
C ASN A 244 -27.47 8.22 5.67
N PHE A 245 -27.05 6.98 5.42
CA PHE A 245 -27.56 6.15 4.34
C PHE A 245 -28.41 4.94 4.80
N GLU A 246 -28.72 4.82 6.08
CA GLU A 246 -29.57 3.73 6.59
C GLU A 246 -30.91 3.66 5.83
N LYS A 247 -31.52 4.83 5.56
CA LYS A 247 -32.81 4.92 4.85
C LYS A 247 -32.71 4.75 3.34
N ASP A 248 -31.50 4.84 2.79
CA ASP A 248 -31.22 4.68 1.36
C ASP A 248 -30.93 3.22 0.97
N GLY A 249 -31.15 2.28 1.89
CA GLY A 249 -30.99 0.85 1.66
C GLY A 249 -29.52 0.38 1.70
N LEU A 250 -28.66 1.08 2.45
CA LEU A 250 -27.26 0.67 2.65
C LEU A 250 -27.20 -0.74 3.26
N ASN A 251 -26.69 -1.70 2.49
CA ASN A 251 -26.56 -3.10 2.90
C ASN A 251 -25.17 -3.70 2.65
N ALA A 252 -24.24 -2.94 2.05
CA ALA A 252 -22.87 -3.37 1.91
C ALA A 252 -21.85 -2.26 2.22
N LEU A 253 -20.75 -2.64 2.87
CA LEU A 253 -19.61 -1.78 3.23
C LEU A 253 -18.36 -2.35 2.58
N ILE A 254 -17.67 -1.53 1.77
CA ILE A 254 -16.60 -1.99 0.90
C ILE A 254 -15.30 -1.28 1.26
N GLY A 255 -14.33 -2.02 1.82
CA GLY A 255 -12.99 -1.50 2.11
C GLY A 255 -12.06 -1.68 0.91
N ILE A 256 -11.49 -0.60 0.41
CA ILE A 256 -10.68 -0.59 -0.81
C ILE A 256 -9.18 -0.69 -0.52
N TRP A 257 -8.74 -0.28 0.65
CA TRP A 257 -7.36 -0.42 1.13
C TRP A 257 -7.30 -1.28 2.40
N ALA A 258 -6.13 -1.83 2.67
CA ALA A 258 -5.91 -2.82 3.73
C ALA A 258 -6.47 -2.41 5.11
N TYR A 259 -6.25 -1.15 5.53
CA TYR A 259 -6.67 -0.66 6.84
C TYR A 259 -8.16 -0.24 6.93
N ASP A 260 -8.86 -0.11 5.79
CA ASP A 260 -10.31 0.13 5.81
C ASP A 260 -11.06 -1.05 6.41
N ALA A 261 -10.55 -2.27 6.21
CA ALA A 261 -11.16 -3.50 6.72
C ALA A 261 -11.34 -3.48 8.26
N PRO A 262 -10.29 -3.29 9.09
CA PRO A 262 -10.46 -3.19 10.54
C PRO A 262 -11.23 -1.93 10.97
N ALA A 263 -11.23 -0.85 10.18
CA ALA A 263 -12.06 0.32 10.46
C ALA A 263 -13.55 -0.03 10.34
N ILE A 264 -13.96 -0.71 9.27
CA ILE A 264 -15.33 -1.18 9.04
C ILE A 264 -15.73 -2.19 10.13
N ALA A 265 -14.94 -3.24 10.31
CA ALA A 265 -15.23 -4.30 11.28
C ALA A 265 -15.36 -3.76 12.71
N GLY A 266 -14.48 -2.83 13.11
CA GLY A 266 -14.51 -2.21 14.42
C GLY A 266 -15.80 -1.43 14.69
N VAL A 267 -16.30 -0.65 13.74
CA VAL A 267 -17.55 0.10 13.89
C VAL A 267 -18.77 -0.83 13.88
N VAL A 268 -18.77 -1.85 13.01
CA VAL A 268 -19.83 -2.86 12.96
C VAL A 268 -19.94 -3.64 14.27
N LYS A 269 -18.80 -4.01 14.86
CA LYS A 269 -18.72 -4.68 16.17
C LYS A 269 -19.19 -3.76 17.31
N GLU A 270 -18.73 -2.51 17.33
CA GLU A 270 -19.13 -1.47 18.29
C GLU A 270 -20.66 -1.27 18.32
N ARG A 271 -21.25 -1.16 17.13
CA ARG A 271 -22.70 -0.93 16.96
C ARG A 271 -23.54 -2.20 17.06
N LYS A 272 -22.94 -3.37 17.07
CA LYS A 272 -23.61 -4.70 17.10
C LYS A 272 -24.57 -4.89 15.92
N VAL A 273 -24.16 -4.49 14.74
CA VAL A 273 -24.99 -4.48 13.51
C VAL A 273 -24.46 -5.39 12.41
N ARG A 274 -23.70 -6.44 12.77
CA ARG A 274 -23.05 -7.34 11.80
C ARG A 274 -24.03 -7.94 10.78
N ASP A 275 -25.21 -8.34 11.22
CA ASP A 275 -26.19 -8.99 10.38
C ASP A 275 -26.82 -8.08 9.33
N LYS A 276 -26.73 -6.75 9.51
CA LYS A 276 -27.28 -5.77 8.57
C LYS A 276 -26.45 -5.62 7.30
N TYR A 277 -25.15 -5.89 7.35
CA TYR A 277 -24.23 -5.53 6.28
C TYR A 277 -23.47 -6.71 5.70
N THR A 278 -23.30 -6.72 4.38
CA THR A 278 -22.28 -7.50 3.67
C THR A 278 -20.99 -6.68 3.66
N ILE A 279 -19.87 -7.32 4.08
CA ILE A 279 -18.57 -6.65 4.25
C ILE A 279 -17.53 -7.30 3.37
N CYS A 280 -17.11 -6.58 2.34
CA CYS A 280 -16.14 -7.02 1.35
C CYS A 280 -14.94 -6.07 1.36
N VAL A 281 -13.73 -6.62 1.40
CA VAL A 281 -12.53 -5.80 1.60
C VAL A 281 -11.39 -6.19 0.67
N PHE A 282 -10.44 -5.28 0.51
CA PHE A 282 -9.16 -5.54 -0.13
C PHE A 282 -8.08 -5.80 0.91
N ASP A 283 -7.12 -6.62 0.48
CA ASP A 283 -5.89 -6.97 1.20
C ASP A 283 -6.14 -7.66 2.54
N ALA A 284 -5.08 -8.03 3.22
CA ALA A 284 -5.14 -8.82 4.44
C ALA A 284 -4.35 -8.13 5.56
N HIS A 285 -4.81 -6.94 5.99
CA HIS A 285 -4.29 -6.31 7.20
C HIS A 285 -4.42 -7.27 8.39
N PRO A 286 -3.46 -7.33 9.34
CA PRO A 286 -3.52 -8.24 10.48
C PRO A 286 -4.85 -8.16 11.27
N GLY A 287 -5.39 -6.95 11.44
CA GLY A 287 -6.72 -6.75 12.05
C GLY A 287 -7.84 -7.38 11.23
N ALA A 288 -7.79 -7.24 9.89
CA ALA A 288 -8.79 -7.84 8.99
C ALA A 288 -8.79 -9.37 9.04
N ILE A 289 -7.60 -9.99 9.17
CA ILE A 289 -7.43 -11.44 9.35
C ILE A 289 -8.10 -11.91 10.64
N ALA A 290 -7.92 -11.16 11.74
CA ALA A 290 -8.57 -11.45 13.02
C ALA A 290 -10.08 -11.25 12.91
N ASP A 291 -10.53 -10.13 12.36
CA ASP A 291 -11.96 -9.78 12.20
C ASP A 291 -12.70 -10.78 11.28
N MET A 292 -12.04 -11.27 10.22
CA MET A 292 -12.58 -12.35 9.39
C MET A 292 -12.75 -13.65 10.18
N GLY A 293 -11.78 -13.99 11.04
CA GLY A 293 -11.87 -15.14 11.93
C GLY A 293 -13.00 -15.03 12.97
N GLU A 294 -13.42 -13.82 13.33
CA GLU A 294 -14.57 -13.53 14.18
C GLU A 294 -15.90 -13.43 13.38
N GLY A 295 -15.88 -13.63 12.07
CA GLY A 295 -17.07 -13.55 11.20
C GLY A 295 -17.51 -12.12 10.89
N LEU A 296 -16.67 -11.11 11.13
CA LEU A 296 -16.99 -9.70 10.86
C LEU A 296 -16.78 -9.29 9.40
N ILE A 297 -16.04 -10.09 8.61
CA ILE A 297 -15.75 -9.84 7.20
C ILE A 297 -16.17 -11.07 6.39
N ASP A 298 -16.90 -10.88 5.30
CA ASP A 298 -17.42 -11.97 4.47
C ASP A 298 -16.39 -12.46 3.43
N VAL A 299 -15.60 -11.55 2.86
CA VAL A 299 -14.60 -11.86 1.83
C VAL A 299 -13.51 -10.81 1.79
N ALA A 300 -12.28 -11.25 1.52
CA ALA A 300 -11.17 -10.36 1.17
C ALA A 300 -10.61 -10.73 -0.21
N VAL A 301 -10.39 -9.74 -1.07
CA VAL A 301 -9.59 -9.87 -2.28
C VAL A 301 -8.18 -9.40 -1.96
N VAL A 302 -7.23 -10.33 -1.97
CA VAL A 302 -5.87 -10.10 -1.50
C VAL A 302 -4.91 -10.09 -2.68
N GLN A 303 -4.09 -9.07 -2.78
CA GLN A 303 -3.00 -8.96 -3.75
C GLN A 303 -1.86 -9.94 -3.40
N ASN A 304 -0.85 -10.01 -4.26
CA ASN A 304 0.32 -10.86 -4.02
C ASN A 304 1.62 -10.03 -3.92
N PRO A 305 1.78 -9.22 -2.85
CA PRO A 305 2.98 -8.39 -2.69
C PRO A 305 4.26 -9.21 -2.58
N TYR A 306 4.21 -10.45 -2.08
CA TYR A 306 5.36 -11.35 -2.07
C TYR A 306 5.91 -11.58 -3.48
N GLU A 307 5.05 -11.94 -4.44
CA GLU A 307 5.47 -12.11 -5.83
C GLU A 307 5.88 -10.78 -6.47
N MET A 308 5.25 -9.67 -6.12
CA MET A 308 5.68 -8.34 -6.59
C MET A 308 7.15 -8.08 -6.22
N GLY A 309 7.52 -8.31 -4.96
CA GLY A 309 8.89 -8.17 -4.51
C GLY A 309 9.84 -9.16 -5.20
N ARG A 310 9.50 -10.46 -5.21
CA ARG A 310 10.35 -11.52 -5.77
C ARG A 310 10.62 -11.30 -7.25
N LEU A 311 9.59 -11.01 -8.04
CA LEU A 311 9.69 -10.80 -9.48
C LEU A 311 10.36 -9.48 -9.85
N SER A 312 10.35 -8.48 -8.97
CA SER A 312 11.10 -7.23 -9.18
C SER A 312 12.59 -7.51 -9.29
N VAL A 313 13.12 -8.41 -8.46
CA VAL A 313 14.54 -8.82 -8.55
C VAL A 313 14.82 -9.57 -9.85
N LYS A 314 13.93 -10.53 -10.22
CA LYS A 314 14.03 -11.27 -11.51
C LYS A 314 14.12 -10.32 -12.69
N LEU A 315 13.20 -9.35 -12.75
CA LEU A 315 13.12 -8.39 -13.84
C LEU A 315 14.32 -7.44 -13.88
N LEU A 316 14.67 -6.81 -12.75
CA LEU A 316 15.81 -5.89 -12.69
C LEU A 316 17.12 -6.61 -13.08
N ARG A 317 17.32 -7.85 -12.62
CA ARG A 317 18.45 -8.68 -13.03
C ARG A 317 18.44 -8.93 -14.54
N ALA A 318 17.30 -9.34 -15.11
CA ALA A 318 17.17 -9.58 -16.55
C ALA A 318 17.48 -8.33 -17.37
N MET A 319 17.03 -7.15 -16.91
CA MET A 319 17.28 -5.87 -17.57
C MET A 319 18.78 -5.49 -17.54
N LEU A 320 19.47 -5.76 -16.43
CA LEU A 320 20.91 -5.49 -16.28
C LEU A 320 21.73 -6.41 -17.17
N ASP A 321 21.38 -7.69 -17.22
CA ASP A 321 22.06 -8.71 -18.03
C ASP A 321 21.65 -8.66 -19.51
N LYS A 322 20.67 -7.80 -19.88
CA LYS A 322 20.05 -7.77 -21.22
C LYS A 322 19.51 -9.14 -21.63
N ASN A 323 18.92 -9.87 -20.67
CA ASN A 323 18.35 -11.20 -20.90
C ASN A 323 16.94 -11.07 -21.48
N GLU A 324 16.88 -10.89 -22.82
CA GLU A 324 15.63 -10.72 -23.57
C GLU A 324 14.69 -11.94 -23.45
N ALA A 325 15.23 -13.13 -23.26
CA ALA A 325 14.43 -14.35 -23.11
C ALA A 325 13.59 -14.30 -21.83
N THR A 326 14.20 -13.95 -20.69
CA THR A 326 13.49 -13.76 -19.41
C THR A 326 12.49 -12.62 -19.49
N ILE A 327 12.86 -11.49 -20.12
CA ILE A 327 11.95 -10.35 -20.27
C ILE A 327 10.73 -10.76 -21.11
N LYS A 328 10.93 -11.46 -22.22
CA LYS A 328 9.84 -11.93 -23.08
C LYS A 328 8.96 -13.00 -22.40
N GLU A 329 9.55 -13.86 -21.55
CA GLU A 329 8.77 -14.80 -20.72
C GLU A 329 7.82 -14.04 -19.78
N MET A 330 8.31 -12.97 -19.13
CA MET A 330 7.50 -12.16 -18.21
C MET A 330 6.49 -11.27 -18.98
N PHE A 331 6.88 -10.72 -20.11
CA PHE A 331 6.09 -9.81 -20.93
C PHE A 331 5.91 -10.35 -22.35
N PRO A 332 5.02 -11.34 -22.55
CA PRO A 332 4.93 -12.06 -23.82
C PRO A 332 4.25 -11.29 -24.96
N LYS A 333 3.53 -10.22 -24.65
CA LYS A 333 2.84 -9.40 -25.65
C LYS A 333 3.84 -8.62 -26.50
N ALA A 334 3.47 -8.32 -27.73
CA ALA A 334 4.32 -7.49 -28.61
C ALA A 334 4.35 -6.04 -28.13
N ALA A 335 5.48 -5.37 -28.35
CA ALA A 335 5.63 -3.96 -28.00
C ALA A 335 4.54 -3.11 -28.70
N GLY A 336 3.87 -2.26 -27.93
CA GLY A 336 2.75 -1.43 -28.38
C GLY A 336 1.37 -2.06 -28.25
N GLU A 337 1.26 -3.34 -27.89
CA GLU A 337 -0.02 -3.91 -27.51
C GLU A 337 -0.45 -3.42 -26.12
N PRO A 338 -1.75 -3.20 -25.86
CA PRO A 338 -2.22 -2.80 -24.54
C PRO A 338 -1.77 -3.77 -23.44
N GLY A 339 -1.06 -3.24 -22.44
CA GLY A 339 -0.52 -4.00 -21.32
C GLY A 339 0.68 -4.89 -21.66
N ALA A 340 1.39 -4.62 -22.76
CA ALA A 340 2.63 -5.32 -23.12
C ALA A 340 3.76 -5.10 -22.09
N ASP A 341 3.66 -4.05 -21.31
CA ASP A 341 4.59 -3.59 -20.27
C ASP A 341 4.09 -3.87 -18.84
N ILE A 342 2.97 -4.63 -18.71
CA ILE A 342 2.31 -4.92 -17.43
C ILE A 342 2.42 -6.41 -17.11
N TYR A 343 2.96 -6.73 -15.94
CA TYR A 343 2.93 -8.07 -15.35
C TYR A 343 1.99 -8.10 -14.15
N THR A 344 1.01 -9.00 -14.15
CA THR A 344 0.06 -9.17 -13.04
C THR A 344 0.44 -10.37 -12.16
N THR A 345 0.51 -10.17 -10.85
CA THR A 345 0.95 -11.18 -9.88
C THR A 345 -0.17 -12.11 -9.40
N GLY A 346 -1.38 -11.98 -9.97
CA GLY A 346 -2.56 -12.72 -9.54
C GLY A 346 -3.19 -12.17 -8.27
N LEU A 347 -4.34 -12.75 -7.91
CA LEU A 347 -5.16 -12.36 -6.77
C LEU A 347 -5.53 -13.59 -5.95
N ARG A 348 -5.87 -13.38 -4.67
CA ARG A 348 -6.53 -14.38 -3.83
C ARG A 348 -7.90 -13.88 -3.42
N VAL A 349 -8.90 -14.75 -3.48
CA VAL A 349 -10.19 -14.54 -2.83
C VAL A 349 -10.20 -15.37 -1.56
N VAL A 350 -10.17 -14.72 -0.42
CA VAL A 350 -10.13 -15.36 0.89
C VAL A 350 -11.48 -15.24 1.56
N VAL A 351 -12.04 -16.39 1.97
CA VAL A 351 -13.31 -16.48 2.71
C VAL A 351 -13.07 -17.04 4.12
N PRO A 352 -13.91 -16.74 5.12
CA PRO A 352 -13.76 -17.27 6.48
C PRO A 352 -13.69 -18.80 6.52
N SER A 353 -14.60 -19.46 5.82
CA SER A 353 -14.70 -20.92 5.66
C SER A 353 -15.33 -21.24 4.32
N MET A 354 -14.81 -22.24 3.61
CA MET A 354 -15.40 -22.68 2.34
C MET A 354 -16.72 -23.44 2.56
N ALA A 355 -16.92 -24.06 3.72
CA ALA A 355 -18.14 -24.77 4.03
C ALA A 355 -19.34 -23.82 4.20
N ASP A 356 -19.12 -22.67 4.83
CA ASP A 356 -20.17 -21.71 5.19
C ASP A 356 -20.30 -20.56 4.18
N SER A 357 -19.33 -20.39 3.28
CA SER A 357 -19.38 -19.36 2.28
C SER A 357 -20.24 -19.77 1.08
N PRO A 358 -21.14 -18.90 0.59
CA PRO A 358 -21.82 -19.12 -0.69
C PRO A 358 -20.89 -18.96 -1.90
N LEU A 359 -19.72 -18.34 -1.72
CA LEU A 359 -18.73 -18.17 -2.78
C LEU A 359 -18.03 -19.50 -3.10
N LYS A 360 -17.79 -19.74 -4.38
CA LYS A 360 -17.14 -20.93 -4.91
C LYS A 360 -16.05 -20.55 -5.89
N ALA A 361 -15.03 -21.39 -6.02
CA ALA A 361 -13.88 -21.13 -6.92
C ALA A 361 -14.28 -20.91 -8.37
N GLU A 362 -15.29 -21.63 -8.86
CA GLU A 362 -15.80 -21.54 -10.24
C GLU A 362 -16.48 -20.22 -10.59
N MET A 363 -16.74 -19.36 -9.61
CA MET A 363 -17.26 -18.00 -9.82
C MET A 363 -16.19 -17.02 -10.30
N PHE A 364 -14.93 -17.43 -10.26
CA PHE A 364 -13.76 -16.61 -10.56
C PHE A 364 -12.89 -17.26 -11.65
N ASP A 365 -12.18 -16.44 -12.43
CA ASP A 365 -11.21 -16.95 -13.39
C ASP A 365 -9.98 -17.53 -12.66
N ALA A 366 -9.83 -18.85 -12.71
CA ALA A 366 -8.73 -19.58 -12.07
C ALA A 366 -7.32 -19.19 -12.59
N LYS A 367 -7.21 -18.50 -13.73
CA LYS A 367 -5.93 -17.95 -14.21
C LYS A 367 -5.52 -16.69 -13.47
N THR A 368 -6.49 -15.99 -12.91
CA THR A 368 -6.31 -14.70 -12.24
C THR A 368 -6.45 -14.82 -10.73
N VAL A 369 -7.30 -15.73 -10.25
CA VAL A 369 -7.72 -15.81 -8.85
C VAL A 369 -7.45 -17.19 -8.27
N GLU A 370 -6.75 -17.24 -7.17
CA GLU A 370 -6.66 -18.37 -6.26
C GLU A 370 -7.75 -18.24 -5.19
N PHE A 371 -8.70 -19.17 -5.14
CA PHE A 371 -9.76 -19.19 -4.13
C PHE A 371 -9.34 -20.02 -2.92
N MET A 372 -9.42 -19.47 -1.71
CA MET A 372 -8.99 -20.15 -0.51
C MET A 372 -9.78 -19.74 0.74
N GLU A 373 -9.71 -20.56 1.78
CA GLU A 373 -10.23 -20.23 3.09
C GLU A 373 -9.17 -19.63 4.01
N LEU A 374 -9.62 -18.90 5.02
CA LEU A 374 -8.76 -18.21 5.98
C LEU A 374 -7.70 -19.10 6.65
N PRO A 375 -7.99 -20.35 7.07
CA PRO A 375 -6.97 -21.24 7.64
C PRO A 375 -5.81 -21.54 6.67
N ALA A 376 -6.13 -21.79 5.40
CA ALA A 376 -5.11 -22.02 4.36
C ALA A 376 -4.28 -20.75 4.11
N PHE A 377 -4.92 -19.58 4.09
CA PHE A 377 -4.22 -18.31 3.95
C PHE A 377 -3.30 -18.01 5.15
N LYS A 378 -3.75 -18.28 6.40
CA LYS A 378 -2.90 -18.18 7.60
C LYS A 378 -1.68 -19.10 7.52
N THR A 379 -1.87 -20.36 7.08
CA THR A 379 -0.75 -21.29 6.86
C THR A 379 0.26 -20.76 5.85
N TRP A 380 -0.21 -20.10 4.78
CA TRP A 380 0.66 -19.45 3.81
C TRP A 380 1.44 -18.30 4.43
N LEU A 381 0.81 -17.43 5.24
CA LEU A 381 1.49 -16.35 5.96
C LEU A 381 2.56 -16.90 6.92
N ASP A 382 2.22 -17.91 7.72
CA ASP A 382 3.13 -18.54 8.70
C ASP A 382 4.39 -19.10 8.02
N LYS A 383 4.25 -19.71 6.84
CA LYS A 383 5.37 -20.21 6.04
C LYS A 383 6.43 -19.15 5.78
N TYR A 384 6.02 -17.91 5.58
CA TYR A 384 6.89 -16.78 5.29
C TYR A 384 7.10 -15.85 6.50
N LYS A 385 6.58 -16.24 7.68
CA LYS A 385 6.64 -15.45 8.94
C LYS A 385 6.03 -14.06 8.78
N LEU A 386 4.92 -13.97 8.07
CA LEU A 386 4.17 -12.77 7.80
C LEU A 386 2.97 -12.65 8.72
N ILE A 387 2.57 -11.42 9.02
CA ILE A 387 1.37 -11.14 9.83
C ILE A 387 0.19 -10.63 9.01
N GLY A 388 0.42 -10.31 7.74
CA GLY A 388 -0.57 -9.81 6.79
C GLY A 388 0.01 -9.75 5.38
N SER A 389 -0.79 -9.29 4.41
CA SER A 389 -0.35 -9.04 3.04
C SER A 389 -1.18 -7.96 2.37
#